data_df074c2fb57f10e37d2556edeb0c91c5
#
_entry.id   df074c2fb57f10e37d2556edeb0c91c5
#
_cell.length_a   1.000
_cell.length_b   1.000
_cell.length_c   1.000
_cell.angle_alpha   90.00
_cell.angle_beta   90.00
_cell.angle_gamma   90.00
#
_symmetry.space_group_name_H-M   'P 1'
#
loop_
_entity.id
_entity.type
_entity.pdbx_description
1 polymer ?
#
loop_
_entity_poly.entity_id
_entity_poly.type
_entity_poly.pdbx_seq_one_letter_code
_entity_poly.pdbx_strand_id
1 'polypeptide(L)'
;MRIGIVGQGYVGTAVKEVFSKHYETNTFDLNGDCTCTDIEDLVDKSDIIFVCVPTPMKKDGSCDTSIVESVVDEIDDVDITDKIVAIKSTIPPGTTNRLNKKCKNISVIFNPEFLTEANFIDDFKNQNRIIIGGERPSTTKLRQVYSLVFPNAKIVKTGSITAEMVKYMTNTFLATKVSFANEMKQICDEINIDYDKVVEYSTYDDRLGKSHWAVPGPDGKLGFGGSCFPKDINALVKLCEEYDFTPSVLIGAIETNLDVRPEEDWKELKGRAVVDG
;
A
#
# COMPACT_ATOMS: atom_id res chain seq x y z
N MET A 1 -0.65 -22.81 -12.67
CA MET A 1 -1.32 -21.75 -11.88
C MET A 1 -1.33 -20.48 -12.70
N ARG A 2 -2.48 -19.89 -12.90
CA ARG A 2 -2.70 -18.71 -13.72
C ARG A 2 -2.97 -17.52 -12.79
N ILE A 3 -2.42 -16.38 -13.10
CA ILE A 3 -2.49 -15.17 -12.28
C ILE A 3 -3.41 -14.16 -12.96
N GLY A 4 -4.40 -13.65 -12.22
CA GLY A 4 -5.22 -12.51 -12.61
C GLY A 4 -4.75 -11.24 -11.92
N ILE A 5 -4.90 -10.09 -12.55
CA ILE A 5 -4.59 -8.78 -11.95
C ILE A 5 -5.70 -7.80 -12.33
N VAL A 6 -6.39 -7.28 -11.33
CA VAL A 6 -7.36 -6.19 -11.48
C VAL A 6 -6.70 -4.88 -11.06
N GLY A 7 -6.71 -3.90 -11.95
CA GLY A 7 -6.02 -2.62 -11.78
C GLY A 7 -4.59 -2.64 -12.35
N GLN A 8 -4.30 -1.77 -13.32
CA GLN A 8 -3.01 -1.66 -14.01
C GLN A 8 -2.29 -0.34 -13.70
N GLY A 9 -2.48 0.19 -12.49
CA GLY A 9 -1.67 1.27 -11.94
C GLY A 9 -0.24 0.80 -11.62
N TYR A 10 0.50 1.53 -10.81
CA TYR A 10 1.90 1.20 -10.44
C TYR A 10 2.04 -0.21 -9.88
N VAL A 11 1.16 -0.60 -8.96
CA VAL A 11 1.23 -1.90 -8.28
C VAL A 11 0.89 -3.04 -9.25
N GLY A 12 -0.23 -2.93 -9.98
CA GLY A 12 -0.64 -3.96 -10.93
C GLY A 12 0.36 -4.14 -12.07
N THR A 13 0.91 -3.04 -12.59
CA THR A 13 1.98 -3.07 -13.60
C THR A 13 3.23 -3.77 -13.07
N ALA A 14 3.67 -3.47 -11.83
CA ALA A 14 4.82 -4.15 -11.24
C ALA A 14 4.59 -5.65 -11.06
N VAL A 15 3.40 -6.05 -10.62
CA VAL A 15 3.01 -7.46 -10.51
C VAL A 15 3.04 -8.12 -11.89
N LYS A 16 2.40 -7.52 -12.90
CA LYS A 16 2.39 -8.03 -14.29
C LYS A 16 3.81 -8.25 -14.82
N GLU A 17 4.67 -7.22 -14.74
CA GLU A 17 6.04 -7.24 -15.26
C GLU A 17 6.91 -8.36 -14.67
N VAL A 18 6.67 -8.72 -13.43
CA VAL A 18 7.48 -9.74 -12.74
C VAL A 18 6.85 -11.12 -12.88
N PHE A 19 5.54 -11.23 -12.64
CA PHE A 19 4.88 -12.54 -12.62
C PHE A 19 4.71 -13.14 -14.01
N SER A 20 4.54 -12.35 -15.08
CA SER A 20 4.41 -12.84 -16.45
C SER A 20 5.62 -13.61 -16.96
N LYS A 21 6.78 -13.49 -16.31
CA LYS A 21 7.99 -14.27 -16.62
C LYS A 21 7.94 -15.71 -16.07
N HIS A 22 7.03 -16.00 -15.16
CA HIS A 22 6.95 -17.26 -14.41
C HIS A 22 5.58 -17.94 -14.55
N TYR A 23 4.52 -17.16 -14.84
CA TYR A 23 3.14 -17.60 -14.86
C TYR A 23 2.40 -17.00 -16.05
N GLU A 24 1.41 -17.73 -16.56
CA GLU A 24 0.38 -17.12 -17.41
C GLU A 24 -0.33 -16.04 -16.59
N THR A 25 -0.33 -14.80 -17.12
CA THR A 25 -0.81 -13.63 -16.40
C THR A 25 -1.87 -12.91 -17.22
N ASN A 26 -3.05 -12.77 -16.64
CA ASN A 26 -4.22 -12.13 -17.22
C ASN A 26 -4.48 -10.80 -16.51
N THR A 27 -4.93 -9.79 -17.23
CA THR A 27 -5.11 -8.43 -16.69
C THR A 27 -6.46 -7.86 -17.06
N PHE A 28 -7.06 -7.11 -16.14
CA PHE A 28 -8.24 -6.28 -16.36
C PHE A 28 -8.09 -4.92 -15.69
N ASP A 29 -8.47 -3.88 -16.40
CA ASP A 29 -8.58 -2.50 -15.91
C ASP A 29 -9.67 -1.78 -16.71
N LEU A 30 -10.30 -0.79 -16.10
CA LEU A 30 -11.30 0.05 -16.80
C LEU A 30 -10.66 0.93 -17.89
N ASN A 31 -9.37 1.19 -17.79
CA ASN A 31 -8.60 2.02 -18.70
C ASN A 31 -7.37 1.27 -19.18
N GLY A 32 -7.15 1.24 -20.51
CA GLY A 32 -5.94 0.69 -21.10
C GLY A 32 -6.08 -0.71 -21.70
N ASP A 33 -4.98 -1.19 -22.28
CA ASP A 33 -4.91 -2.49 -22.95
C ASP A 33 -4.80 -3.64 -21.94
N CYS A 34 -5.84 -4.43 -21.84
CA CYS A 34 -5.93 -5.59 -20.98
C CYS A 34 -6.05 -6.88 -21.78
N THR A 35 -5.71 -8.01 -21.16
CA THR A 35 -5.84 -9.34 -21.79
C THR A 35 -7.24 -9.92 -21.63
N CYS A 36 -8.04 -9.38 -20.69
CA CYS A 36 -9.42 -9.78 -20.43
C CYS A 36 -10.38 -8.62 -20.72
N THR A 37 -11.58 -8.96 -21.16
CA THR A 37 -12.62 -7.99 -21.53
C THR A 37 -13.38 -7.46 -20.33
N ASP A 38 -13.51 -8.27 -19.29
CA ASP A 38 -14.25 -8.01 -18.06
C ASP A 38 -13.73 -8.88 -16.88
N ILE A 39 -14.34 -8.74 -15.73
CA ILE A 39 -13.99 -9.50 -14.53
C ILE A 39 -14.33 -10.97 -14.65
N GLU A 40 -15.44 -11.34 -15.30
CA GLU A 40 -15.83 -12.74 -15.51
C GLU A 40 -14.77 -13.48 -16.34
N ASP A 41 -14.35 -12.90 -17.49
CA ASP A 41 -13.27 -13.43 -18.33
C ASP A 41 -11.94 -13.56 -17.56
N LEU A 42 -11.63 -12.59 -16.66
CA LEU A 42 -10.45 -12.68 -15.81
C LEU A 42 -10.54 -13.83 -14.80
N VAL A 43 -11.69 -14.00 -14.14
CA VAL A 43 -11.93 -15.05 -13.13
C VAL A 43 -11.80 -16.43 -13.78
N ASP A 44 -12.39 -16.64 -14.95
CA ASP A 44 -12.30 -17.90 -15.72
C ASP A 44 -10.85 -18.28 -16.03
N LYS A 45 -10.03 -17.31 -16.38
CA LYS A 45 -8.65 -17.49 -16.79
C LYS A 45 -7.63 -17.48 -15.62
N SER A 46 -8.08 -17.32 -14.37
CA SER A 46 -7.17 -17.11 -13.25
C SER A 46 -7.45 -18.04 -12.07
N ASP A 47 -6.42 -18.46 -11.36
CA ASP A 47 -6.50 -19.26 -10.15
C ASP A 47 -6.29 -18.38 -8.89
N ILE A 48 -5.42 -17.36 -9.01
CA ILE A 48 -5.16 -16.34 -7.98
C ILE A 48 -5.30 -14.97 -8.65
N ILE A 49 -6.08 -14.08 -8.04
CA ILE A 49 -6.37 -12.75 -8.56
C ILE A 49 -5.82 -11.69 -7.59
N PHE A 50 -4.90 -10.87 -8.08
CA PHE A 50 -4.41 -9.70 -7.36
C PHE A 50 -5.31 -8.49 -7.61
N VAL A 51 -5.83 -7.88 -6.55
CA VAL A 51 -6.62 -6.64 -6.61
C VAL A 51 -5.71 -5.47 -6.27
N CYS A 52 -5.45 -4.61 -7.26
CA CYS A 52 -4.50 -3.49 -7.22
C CYS A 52 -5.17 -2.16 -7.55
N VAL A 53 -6.43 -1.99 -7.15
CA VAL A 53 -7.24 -0.80 -7.43
C VAL A 53 -7.01 0.32 -6.41
N PRO A 54 -7.34 1.59 -6.72
CA PRO A 54 -7.16 2.70 -5.80
C PRO A 54 -8.00 2.57 -4.52
N THR A 55 -7.46 3.14 -3.42
CA THR A 55 -8.15 3.32 -2.14
C THR A 55 -7.93 4.75 -1.65
N PRO A 56 -8.58 5.75 -2.27
CA PRO A 56 -8.35 7.15 -1.97
C PRO A 56 -8.87 7.55 -0.58
N MET A 57 -8.39 8.68 -0.08
CA MET A 57 -8.85 9.27 1.16
C MET A 57 -10.18 10.00 0.94
N LYS A 58 -11.16 9.74 1.80
CA LYS A 58 -12.42 10.50 1.86
C LYS A 58 -12.21 11.88 2.47
N LYS A 59 -13.24 12.75 2.36
CA LYS A 59 -13.21 14.12 2.90
C LYS A 59 -12.99 14.17 4.41
N ASP A 60 -13.40 13.14 5.13
CA ASP A 60 -13.22 13.02 6.59
C ASP A 60 -11.87 12.42 6.99
N GLY A 61 -11.01 12.09 6.02
CA GLY A 61 -9.71 11.46 6.22
C GLY A 61 -9.72 9.92 6.22
N SER A 62 -10.90 9.29 6.22
CA SER A 62 -11.00 7.82 6.18
C SER A 62 -10.61 7.25 4.81
N CYS A 63 -10.22 5.98 4.80
CA CYS A 63 -9.92 5.25 3.56
C CYS A 63 -11.21 4.87 2.83
N ASP A 64 -11.31 5.15 1.54
CA ASP A 64 -12.41 4.65 0.71
C ASP A 64 -12.07 3.25 0.18
N THR A 65 -12.76 2.24 0.69
CA THR A 65 -12.60 0.84 0.27
C THR A 65 -13.64 0.41 -0.77
N SER A 66 -14.52 1.31 -1.21
CA SER A 66 -15.67 0.97 -2.05
C SER A 66 -15.28 0.29 -3.37
N ILE A 67 -14.21 0.75 -4.01
CA ILE A 67 -13.71 0.16 -5.27
C ILE A 67 -13.19 -1.27 -5.03
N VAL A 68 -12.43 -1.48 -3.95
CA VAL A 68 -11.93 -2.82 -3.57
C VAL A 68 -13.12 -3.76 -3.29
N GLU A 69 -14.11 -3.28 -2.55
CA GLU A 69 -15.29 -4.06 -2.18
C GLU A 69 -16.12 -4.42 -3.42
N SER A 70 -16.34 -3.47 -4.34
CA SER A 70 -17.06 -3.72 -5.60
C SER A 70 -16.35 -4.78 -6.43
N VAL A 71 -15.04 -4.68 -6.62
CA VAL A 71 -14.25 -5.66 -7.37
C VAL A 71 -14.29 -7.06 -6.72
N VAL A 72 -14.19 -7.12 -5.39
CA VAL A 72 -14.28 -8.40 -4.67
C VAL A 72 -15.67 -9.01 -4.80
N ASP A 73 -16.73 -8.20 -4.72
CA ASP A 73 -18.12 -8.66 -4.92
C ASP A 73 -18.34 -9.17 -6.34
N GLU A 74 -17.87 -8.43 -7.36
CA GLU A 74 -17.98 -8.86 -8.77
C GLU A 74 -17.25 -10.19 -9.01
N ILE A 75 -16.08 -10.40 -8.39
CA ILE A 75 -15.36 -11.69 -8.49
C ILE A 75 -16.12 -12.81 -7.77
N ASP A 76 -16.73 -12.55 -6.61
CA ASP A 76 -17.50 -13.55 -5.85
C ASP A 76 -18.81 -13.93 -6.56
N ASP A 77 -19.41 -12.97 -7.28
CA ASP A 77 -20.65 -13.17 -8.04
C ASP A 77 -20.46 -14.05 -9.30
N VAL A 78 -19.24 -14.21 -9.79
CA VAL A 78 -18.91 -15.23 -10.79
C VAL A 78 -18.96 -16.59 -10.10
N ASP A 79 -19.96 -17.41 -10.38
CA ASP A 79 -20.26 -18.69 -9.73
C ASP A 79 -19.19 -19.78 -9.96
N ILE A 80 -17.93 -19.44 -9.66
CA ILE A 80 -16.74 -20.29 -9.75
C ILE A 80 -16.04 -20.34 -8.39
N THR A 81 -15.97 -21.53 -7.83
CA THR A 81 -15.39 -21.75 -6.50
C THR A 81 -13.85 -21.88 -6.52
N ASP A 82 -13.25 -21.86 -5.32
CA ASP A 82 -11.80 -22.10 -5.07
C ASP A 82 -10.84 -21.03 -5.61
N LYS A 83 -11.34 -19.85 -5.98
CA LYS A 83 -10.47 -18.71 -6.34
C LYS A 83 -9.89 -18.05 -5.09
N ILE A 84 -8.67 -17.54 -5.23
CA ILE A 84 -8.00 -16.75 -4.20
C ILE A 84 -7.90 -15.32 -4.68
N VAL A 85 -8.44 -14.40 -3.91
CA VAL A 85 -8.32 -12.96 -4.13
C VAL A 85 -7.30 -12.39 -3.15
N ALA A 86 -6.19 -11.87 -3.68
CA ALA A 86 -5.11 -11.27 -2.90
C ALA A 86 -5.18 -9.74 -3.05
N ILE A 87 -5.70 -9.04 -2.04
CA ILE A 87 -5.79 -7.58 -2.04
C ILE A 87 -4.40 -7.01 -1.78
N LYS A 88 -3.90 -6.19 -2.72
CA LYS A 88 -2.65 -5.44 -2.59
C LYS A 88 -2.88 -3.97 -2.22
N SER A 89 -4.04 -3.45 -2.54
CA SER A 89 -4.48 -2.10 -2.16
C SER A 89 -4.47 -1.92 -0.65
N THR A 90 -4.02 -0.77 -0.16
CA THR A 90 -4.04 -0.48 1.29
C THR A 90 -5.46 -0.35 1.79
N ILE A 91 -5.83 -1.17 2.76
CA ILE A 91 -7.17 -1.22 3.36
C ILE A 91 -7.07 -1.22 4.89
N PRO A 92 -8.03 -0.62 5.60
CA PRO A 92 -8.02 -0.57 7.06
C PRO A 92 -8.02 -1.96 7.71
N PRO A 93 -7.34 -2.13 8.87
CA PRO A 93 -7.35 -3.36 9.64
C PRO A 93 -8.77 -3.89 9.92
N GLY A 94 -8.97 -5.18 9.56
CA GLY A 94 -10.27 -5.86 9.68
C GLY A 94 -11.06 -5.95 8.38
N THR A 95 -10.70 -5.22 7.34
CA THR A 95 -11.40 -5.22 6.04
C THR A 95 -11.40 -6.59 5.39
N THR A 96 -10.26 -7.28 5.31
CA THR A 96 -10.17 -8.63 4.73
C THR A 96 -11.07 -9.62 5.46
N ASN A 97 -11.13 -9.56 6.79
CA ASN A 97 -12.03 -10.44 7.57
C ASN A 97 -13.50 -10.14 7.30
N ARG A 98 -13.86 -8.87 7.13
CA ARG A 98 -15.23 -8.46 6.79
C ARG A 98 -15.62 -8.98 5.41
N LEU A 99 -14.74 -8.86 4.41
CA LEU A 99 -14.96 -9.38 3.07
C LEU A 99 -15.11 -10.92 3.07
N ASN A 100 -14.21 -11.65 3.75
CA ASN A 100 -14.33 -13.12 3.85
C ASN A 100 -15.64 -13.60 4.51
N LYS A 101 -16.23 -12.82 5.41
CA LYS A 101 -17.54 -13.17 6.00
C LYS A 101 -18.68 -12.99 5.00
N LYS A 102 -18.53 -12.11 4.02
CA LYS A 102 -19.54 -11.80 3.01
C LYS A 102 -19.44 -12.75 1.81
N CYS A 103 -18.22 -13.03 1.35
CA CYS A 103 -17.95 -13.86 0.18
C CYS A 103 -18.30 -15.33 0.42
N LYS A 104 -18.75 -16.02 -0.63
CA LYS A 104 -19.19 -17.42 -0.61
C LYS A 104 -18.33 -18.33 -1.46
N ASN A 105 -17.83 -17.83 -2.58
CA ASN A 105 -17.17 -18.62 -3.63
C ASN A 105 -15.64 -18.45 -3.60
N ILE A 106 -15.14 -17.39 -2.98
CA ILE A 106 -13.73 -17.01 -3.00
C ILE A 106 -13.13 -16.94 -1.59
N SER A 107 -11.80 -16.98 -1.57
CA SER A 107 -11.01 -16.78 -0.35
C SER A 107 -10.23 -15.48 -0.48
N VAL A 108 -10.55 -14.49 0.35
CA VAL A 108 -9.87 -13.19 0.33
C VAL A 108 -8.70 -13.18 1.31
N ILE A 109 -7.53 -12.79 0.83
CA ILE A 109 -6.31 -12.61 1.63
C ILE A 109 -5.71 -11.22 1.37
N PHE A 110 -4.92 -10.73 2.30
CA PHE A 110 -4.23 -9.45 2.19
C PHE A 110 -2.74 -9.66 1.86
N ASN A 111 -2.25 -8.94 0.88
CA ASN A 111 -0.86 -9.03 0.45
C ASN A 111 -0.33 -7.63 0.11
N PRO A 112 0.06 -6.83 1.12
CA PRO A 112 0.51 -5.47 0.93
C PRO A 112 1.73 -5.36 0.02
N GLU A 113 1.92 -4.18 -0.54
CA GLU A 113 3.11 -3.74 -1.24
C GLU A 113 3.85 -2.66 -0.43
N PHE A 114 5.14 -2.45 -0.72
CA PHE A 114 6.00 -1.46 -0.07
C PHE A 114 6.83 -0.70 -1.11
N LEU A 115 6.20 -0.37 -2.24
CA LEU A 115 6.82 0.26 -3.40
C LEU A 115 6.87 1.78 -3.25
N THR A 116 7.86 2.39 -3.88
CA THR A 116 7.87 3.84 -4.14
C THR A 116 7.30 4.10 -5.54
N GLU A 117 6.57 5.21 -5.71
CA GLU A 117 5.99 5.55 -7.02
C GLU A 117 7.08 5.75 -8.10
N ALA A 118 8.23 6.30 -7.71
CA ALA A 118 9.33 6.56 -8.63
C ALA A 118 10.03 5.29 -9.16
N ASN A 119 10.09 4.22 -8.36
CA ASN A 119 10.88 3.03 -8.68
C ASN A 119 10.07 1.72 -8.53
N PHE A 120 8.74 1.77 -8.71
CA PHE A 120 7.82 0.68 -8.38
C PHE A 120 8.18 -0.68 -8.99
N ILE A 121 8.70 -0.71 -10.22
CA ILE A 121 9.11 -1.97 -10.87
C ILE A 121 10.36 -2.54 -10.21
N ASP A 122 11.37 -1.73 -9.97
CA ASP A 122 12.64 -2.18 -9.39
C ASP A 122 12.48 -2.51 -7.90
N ASP A 123 11.67 -1.73 -7.17
CA ASP A 123 11.30 -2.04 -5.79
C ASP A 123 10.59 -3.40 -5.69
N PHE A 124 9.66 -3.68 -6.63
CA PHE A 124 8.97 -4.96 -6.65
C PHE A 124 9.90 -6.13 -7.01
N LYS A 125 10.79 -5.95 -8.00
CA LYS A 125 11.79 -6.97 -8.37
C LYS A 125 12.77 -7.30 -7.24
N ASN A 126 13.16 -6.30 -6.46
CA ASN A 126 14.19 -6.41 -5.43
C ASN A 126 13.62 -6.52 -4.01
N GLN A 127 12.31 -6.76 -3.86
CA GLN A 127 11.69 -6.87 -2.55
C GLN A 127 12.32 -8.00 -1.72
N ASN A 128 12.71 -7.68 -0.49
CA ASN A 128 13.34 -8.61 0.43
C ASN A 128 12.37 -9.23 1.43
N ARG A 129 11.13 -8.74 1.48
CA ARG A 129 10.06 -9.22 2.35
C ARG A 129 8.72 -9.26 1.61
N ILE A 130 7.94 -10.28 1.90
CA ILE A 130 6.57 -10.46 1.39
C ILE A 130 5.70 -10.82 2.57
N ILE A 131 4.64 -10.06 2.80
CA ILE A 131 3.68 -10.29 3.87
C ILE A 131 2.39 -10.85 3.27
N ILE A 132 1.88 -11.94 3.83
CA ILE A 132 0.64 -12.58 3.40
C ILE A 132 -0.25 -12.75 4.64
N GLY A 133 -1.36 -12.04 4.65
CA GLY A 133 -2.35 -12.06 5.73
C GLY A 133 -3.61 -12.82 5.35
N GLY A 134 -4.04 -13.75 6.18
CA GLY A 134 -5.27 -14.50 5.96
C GLY A 134 -5.18 -15.96 6.41
N GLU A 135 -6.17 -16.75 5.99
CA GLU A 135 -6.33 -18.13 6.41
C GLU A 135 -5.62 -19.13 5.48
N ARG A 136 -5.36 -20.33 5.99
CA ARG A 136 -4.97 -21.49 5.16
C ARG A 136 -6.23 -22.13 4.56
N PRO A 137 -6.11 -22.73 3.35
CA PRO A 137 -4.91 -23.00 2.57
C PRO A 137 -4.42 -21.84 1.69
N SER A 138 -5.20 -20.76 1.52
CA SER A 138 -4.98 -19.67 0.55
C SER A 138 -3.62 -18.98 0.74
N THR A 139 -3.24 -18.64 1.99
CA THR A 139 -1.91 -18.08 2.28
C THR A 139 -0.76 -19.03 1.94
N THR A 140 -0.99 -20.34 2.01
CA THR A 140 0.03 -21.33 1.64
C THR A 140 0.20 -21.43 0.12
N LYS A 141 -0.90 -21.40 -0.63
CA LYS A 141 -0.88 -21.39 -2.11
C LYS A 141 -0.18 -20.12 -2.62
N LEU A 142 -0.53 -18.94 -2.09
CA LEU A 142 0.11 -17.69 -2.48
C LEU A 142 1.61 -17.67 -2.11
N ARG A 143 1.99 -18.19 -0.95
CA ARG A 143 3.41 -18.35 -0.59
C ARG A 143 4.18 -19.16 -1.62
N GLN A 144 3.63 -20.27 -2.11
CA GLN A 144 4.28 -21.11 -3.14
C GLN A 144 4.52 -20.33 -4.42
N VAL A 145 3.54 -19.52 -4.85
CA VAL A 145 3.66 -18.64 -6.01
C VAL A 145 4.82 -17.66 -5.82
N TYR A 146 4.86 -16.97 -4.69
CA TYR A 146 5.93 -16.02 -4.40
C TYR A 146 7.30 -16.66 -4.25
N SER A 147 7.39 -17.87 -3.68
CA SER A 147 8.66 -18.58 -3.47
C SER A 147 9.37 -18.95 -4.78
N LEU A 148 8.62 -19.16 -5.87
CA LEU A 148 9.19 -19.40 -7.19
C LEU A 148 9.77 -18.11 -7.79
N VAL A 149 9.06 -17.00 -7.62
CA VAL A 149 9.44 -15.70 -8.20
C VAL A 149 10.54 -15.01 -7.39
N PHE A 150 10.49 -15.14 -6.06
CA PHE A 150 11.38 -14.47 -5.11
C PHE A 150 12.01 -15.47 -4.14
N PRO A 151 12.94 -16.31 -4.60
CA PRO A 151 13.51 -17.40 -3.78
C PRO A 151 14.29 -16.90 -2.55
N ASN A 152 14.80 -15.68 -2.57
CA ASN A 152 15.58 -15.07 -1.50
C ASN A 152 14.77 -14.14 -0.58
N ALA A 153 13.51 -13.85 -0.90
CA ALA A 153 12.70 -12.96 -0.08
C ALA A 153 12.19 -13.67 1.18
N LYS A 154 12.14 -12.95 2.29
CA LYS A 154 11.51 -13.42 3.52
C LYS A 154 9.99 -13.37 3.38
N ILE A 155 9.34 -14.53 3.22
CA ILE A 155 7.89 -14.63 3.11
C ILE A 155 7.28 -14.93 4.48
N VAL A 156 6.49 -13.99 5.01
CA VAL A 156 5.82 -14.09 6.31
C VAL A 156 4.34 -14.32 6.08
N LYS A 157 3.77 -15.37 6.71
CA LYS A 157 2.32 -15.60 6.77
C LYS A 157 1.81 -15.24 8.16
N THR A 158 0.73 -14.46 8.23
CA THR A 158 0.12 -13.99 9.46
C THR A 158 -1.39 -13.84 9.31
N GLY A 159 -2.10 -13.43 10.35
CA GLY A 159 -3.51 -13.03 10.25
C GLY A 159 -3.68 -11.77 9.40
N SER A 160 -4.84 -11.62 8.76
CA SER A 160 -5.12 -10.48 7.86
C SER A 160 -5.01 -9.13 8.59
N ILE A 161 -5.61 -8.98 9.77
CA ILE A 161 -5.54 -7.74 10.57
C ILE A 161 -4.09 -7.35 10.86
N THR A 162 -3.24 -8.31 11.21
CA THR A 162 -1.81 -8.06 11.45
C THR A 162 -1.11 -7.59 10.18
N ALA A 163 -1.39 -8.21 9.04
CA ALA A 163 -0.79 -7.82 7.77
C ALA A 163 -1.25 -6.42 7.32
N GLU A 164 -2.53 -6.09 7.49
CA GLU A 164 -3.11 -4.77 7.23
C GLU A 164 -2.42 -3.71 8.12
N MET A 165 -2.27 -3.99 9.42
CA MET A 165 -1.57 -3.08 10.34
C MET A 165 -0.07 -2.92 9.99
N VAL A 166 0.61 -3.96 9.51
CA VAL A 166 2.02 -3.87 9.06
C VAL A 166 2.17 -2.83 7.94
N LYS A 167 1.21 -2.77 6.99
CA LYS A 167 1.22 -1.75 5.94
C LYS A 167 1.07 -0.35 6.52
N TYR A 168 0.06 -0.14 7.36
CA TYR A 168 -0.17 1.15 8.00
C TYR A 168 1.00 1.58 8.87
N MET A 169 1.51 0.70 9.74
CA MET A 169 2.67 0.98 10.59
C MET A 169 3.89 1.41 9.78
N THR A 170 4.15 0.74 8.66
CA THR A 170 5.29 1.09 7.80
C THR A 170 5.12 2.50 7.21
N ASN A 171 3.98 2.79 6.59
CA ASN A 171 3.78 4.06 5.90
C ASN A 171 3.67 5.23 6.88
N THR A 172 2.96 5.05 8.00
CA THR A 172 2.81 6.12 9.00
C THR A 172 4.11 6.40 9.75
N PHE A 173 4.93 5.37 10.02
CA PHE A 173 6.27 5.57 10.59
C PHE A 173 7.17 6.37 9.64
N LEU A 174 7.17 6.05 8.35
CA LEU A 174 7.97 6.78 7.36
C LEU A 174 7.46 8.22 7.18
N ALA A 175 6.16 8.45 7.16
CA ALA A 175 5.57 9.79 7.15
C ALA A 175 5.98 10.60 8.39
N THR A 176 5.88 10.01 9.59
CA THR A 176 6.34 10.63 10.85
C THR A 176 7.83 10.97 10.80
N LYS A 177 8.64 10.08 10.22
CA LYS A 177 10.08 10.32 10.05
C LYS A 177 10.36 11.51 9.13
N VAL A 178 9.58 11.69 8.04
CA VAL A 178 9.70 12.86 7.17
C VAL A 178 9.32 14.14 7.92
N SER A 179 8.23 14.15 8.68
CA SER A 179 7.86 15.31 9.51
C SER A 179 8.97 15.64 10.52
N PHE A 180 9.47 14.63 11.24
CA PHE A 180 10.58 14.81 12.18
C PHE A 180 11.84 15.37 11.49
N ALA A 181 12.18 14.88 10.28
CA ALA A 181 13.32 15.38 9.53
C ALA A 181 13.16 16.86 9.14
N ASN A 182 11.95 17.28 8.74
CA ASN A 182 11.65 18.68 8.42
C ASN A 182 11.74 19.59 9.66
N GLU A 183 11.21 19.14 10.80
CA GLU A 183 11.33 19.87 12.08
C GLU A 183 12.80 20.01 12.50
N MET A 184 13.58 18.94 12.44
CA MET A 184 15.01 18.99 12.73
C MET A 184 15.79 19.90 11.78
N LYS A 185 15.39 19.94 10.49
CA LYS A 185 15.97 20.88 9.52
C LYS A 185 15.72 22.33 9.94
N GLN A 186 14.49 22.68 10.33
CA GLN A 186 14.15 24.02 10.80
C GLN A 186 14.97 24.40 12.05
N ILE A 187 15.08 23.49 13.04
CA ILE A 187 15.91 23.72 14.23
C ILE A 187 17.37 23.97 13.85
N CYS A 188 17.93 23.17 12.93
CA CYS A 188 19.30 23.36 12.47
C CYS A 188 19.52 24.74 11.80
N ASP A 189 18.54 25.19 11.00
CA ASP A 189 18.59 26.49 10.34
C ASP A 189 18.53 27.63 11.37
N GLU A 190 17.68 27.55 12.39
CA GLU A 190 17.56 28.56 13.46
C GLU A 190 18.87 28.71 14.26
N ILE A 191 19.58 27.64 14.50
CA ILE A 191 20.85 27.67 15.24
C ILE A 191 22.10 27.69 14.35
N ASN A 192 21.92 27.87 13.03
CA ASN A 192 22.98 28.00 12.02
C ASN A 192 23.96 26.81 11.97
N ILE A 193 23.44 25.58 12.01
CA ILE A 193 24.23 24.36 11.80
C ILE A 193 23.82 23.63 10.52
N ASP A 194 24.73 22.88 9.97
CA ASP A 194 24.55 22.13 8.75
C ASP A 194 23.72 20.86 9.03
N TYR A 195 22.46 20.87 8.60
CA TYR A 195 21.53 19.75 8.77
C TYR A 195 22.04 18.45 8.13
N ASP A 196 22.64 18.53 6.93
CA ASP A 196 23.09 17.33 6.21
C ASP A 196 24.20 16.60 6.98
N LYS A 197 25.09 17.37 7.64
CA LYS A 197 26.11 16.80 8.55
C LYS A 197 25.52 16.19 9.80
N VAL A 198 24.49 16.84 10.36
CA VAL A 198 23.76 16.27 11.52
C VAL A 198 23.16 14.94 11.14
N VAL A 199 22.47 14.83 9.99
CA VAL A 199 21.90 13.57 9.51
C VAL A 199 22.98 12.54 9.22
N GLU A 200 24.05 12.91 8.50
CA GLU A 200 25.17 12.02 8.19
C GLU A 200 25.71 11.35 9.46
N TYR A 201 26.07 12.16 10.46
CA TYR A 201 26.68 11.63 11.69
C TYR A 201 25.70 10.87 12.57
N SER A 202 24.45 11.33 12.64
CA SER A 202 23.40 10.64 13.39
C SER A 202 23.09 9.26 12.81
N THR A 203 23.11 9.13 11.46
CA THR A 203 22.82 7.87 10.79
C THR A 203 23.97 6.88 10.76
N TYR A 204 25.11 7.18 11.39
CA TYR A 204 26.10 6.17 11.74
C TYR A 204 25.56 5.18 12.78
N ASP A 205 24.53 5.56 13.53
CA ASP A 205 23.73 4.62 14.31
C ASP A 205 22.70 3.94 13.39
N ASP A 206 22.94 2.66 13.07
CA ASP A 206 22.08 1.87 12.18
C ASP A 206 20.61 1.78 12.65
N ARG A 207 20.34 2.02 13.95
CA ARG A 207 18.98 2.04 14.50
C ARG A 207 18.10 3.12 13.86
N LEU A 208 18.70 4.22 13.37
CA LEU A 208 17.97 5.31 12.74
C LEU A 208 17.59 5.01 11.27
N GLY A 209 18.32 4.10 10.62
CA GLY A 209 18.16 3.79 9.20
C GLY A 209 18.44 4.99 8.30
N LYS A 210 18.83 4.76 7.05
CA LYS A 210 19.36 5.80 6.15
C LYS A 210 18.32 6.50 5.27
N SER A 211 17.09 6.00 5.20
CA SER A 211 16.05 6.54 4.30
C SER A 211 15.21 7.64 4.96
N HIS A 212 14.57 8.48 4.15
CA HIS A 212 13.57 9.48 4.56
C HIS A 212 14.11 10.64 5.45
N TRP A 213 15.38 10.95 5.32
CA TRP A 213 16.00 12.11 6.00
C TRP A 213 16.20 13.33 5.09
N ALA A 214 16.10 13.16 3.76
CA ALA A 214 16.32 14.26 2.83
C ALA A 214 15.27 15.36 3.00
N VAL A 215 15.74 16.61 3.16
CA VAL A 215 14.94 17.83 3.21
C VAL A 215 15.65 18.90 2.35
N PRO A 216 15.05 19.31 1.20
CA PRO A 216 13.77 18.86 0.65
C PRO A 216 13.77 17.39 0.25
N GLY A 217 12.55 16.83 0.10
CA GLY A 217 12.34 15.45 -0.33
C GLY A 217 12.74 15.19 -1.79
N PRO A 218 12.59 13.95 -2.29
CA PRO A 218 12.96 13.58 -3.67
C PRO A 218 12.17 14.35 -4.74
N ASP A 219 11.00 14.88 -4.41
CA ASP A 219 10.16 15.73 -5.26
C ASP A 219 10.57 17.22 -5.24
N GLY A 220 11.63 17.57 -4.50
CA GLY A 220 12.12 18.92 -4.32
C GLY A 220 11.29 19.78 -3.35
N LYS A 221 10.31 19.20 -2.65
CA LYS A 221 9.42 19.87 -1.71
C LYS A 221 9.73 19.51 -0.27
N LEU A 222 9.24 20.32 0.66
CA LEU A 222 9.25 20.02 2.10
C LEU A 222 8.12 19.05 2.43
N GLY A 223 8.26 18.35 3.57
CA GLY A 223 7.26 17.41 4.05
C GLY A 223 7.06 16.19 3.15
N PHE A 224 5.96 15.48 3.40
CA PHE A 224 5.53 14.34 2.61
C PHE A 224 4.28 14.67 1.78
N GLY A 225 4.24 14.14 0.57
CA GLY A 225 3.12 14.24 -0.38
C GLY A 225 2.89 12.91 -1.08
N GLY A 226 2.48 12.98 -2.36
CA GLY A 226 2.15 11.80 -3.17
C GLY A 226 0.86 11.12 -2.73
N SER A 227 0.59 9.94 -3.28
CA SER A 227 -0.70 9.27 -3.08
C SER A 227 -0.75 8.33 -1.86
N CYS A 228 0.36 8.09 -1.16
CA CYS A 228 0.42 7.05 -0.11
C CYS A 228 0.44 7.63 1.31
N PHE A 229 1.44 8.42 1.67
CA PHE A 229 1.63 8.86 3.05
C PHE A 229 0.46 9.71 3.57
N PRO A 230 -0.02 10.74 2.84
CA PRO A 230 -1.12 11.56 3.34
C PRO A 230 -2.38 10.75 3.63
N LYS A 231 -2.80 9.86 2.70
CA LYS A 231 -4.01 9.06 2.90
C LYS A 231 -3.87 8.02 3.99
N ASP A 232 -2.71 7.36 4.09
CA ASP A 232 -2.53 6.25 5.04
C ASP A 232 -2.41 6.75 6.48
N ILE A 233 -1.72 7.88 6.73
CA ILE A 233 -1.62 8.44 8.08
C ILE A 233 -2.98 8.97 8.57
N ASN A 234 -3.74 9.65 7.69
CA ASN A 234 -5.09 10.12 8.02
C ASN A 234 -6.05 8.95 8.26
N ALA A 235 -6.01 7.91 7.42
CA ALA A 235 -6.86 6.73 7.59
C ALA A 235 -6.59 6.00 8.93
N LEU A 236 -5.31 5.93 9.36
CA LEU A 236 -4.99 5.34 10.67
C LEU A 236 -5.46 6.20 11.82
N VAL A 237 -5.35 7.54 11.73
CA VAL A 237 -5.91 8.46 12.72
C VAL A 237 -7.43 8.27 12.82
N LYS A 238 -8.13 8.18 11.70
CA LYS A 238 -9.58 7.94 11.66
C LYS A 238 -9.96 6.59 12.26
N LEU A 239 -9.21 5.54 11.97
CA LEU A 239 -9.43 4.24 12.61
C LEU A 239 -9.28 4.32 14.14
N CYS A 240 -8.34 5.11 14.66
CA CYS A 240 -8.16 5.29 16.10
C CYS A 240 -9.38 5.96 16.76
N GLU A 241 -10.06 6.88 16.06
CA GLU A 241 -11.29 7.53 16.56
C GLU A 241 -12.41 6.51 16.84
N GLU A 242 -12.50 5.43 16.03
CA GLU A 242 -13.49 4.34 16.25
C GLU A 242 -13.25 3.59 17.58
N TYR A 243 -12.04 3.71 18.15
CA TYR A 243 -11.66 3.09 19.42
C TYR A 243 -11.47 4.09 20.56
N ASP A 244 -11.98 5.31 20.41
CA ASP A 244 -11.79 6.40 21.40
C ASP A 244 -10.31 6.65 21.76
N PHE A 245 -9.40 6.44 20.80
CA PHE A 245 -7.96 6.60 21.00
C PHE A 245 -7.40 7.78 20.22
N THR A 246 -6.65 8.68 20.91
CA THR A 246 -6.00 9.84 20.29
C THR A 246 -4.53 9.51 19.96
N PRO A 247 -4.16 9.32 18.69
CA PRO A 247 -2.80 8.99 18.28
C PRO A 247 -1.92 10.24 18.14
N SER A 248 -1.51 10.84 19.27
CA SER A 248 -0.86 12.16 19.34
C SER A 248 0.40 12.27 18.46
N VAL A 249 1.20 11.20 18.32
CA VAL A 249 2.40 11.20 17.45
C VAL A 249 2.03 11.36 15.99
N LEU A 250 0.99 10.65 15.53
CA LEU A 250 0.54 10.74 14.13
C LEU A 250 -0.11 12.10 13.84
N ILE A 251 -0.88 12.62 14.79
CA ILE A 251 -1.50 13.95 14.69
C ILE A 251 -0.39 15.01 14.58
N GLY A 252 0.61 15.00 15.46
CA GLY A 252 1.74 15.92 15.40
C GLY A 252 2.53 15.82 14.09
N ALA A 253 2.69 14.60 13.54
CA ALA A 253 3.32 14.44 12.24
C ALA A 253 2.50 15.04 11.09
N ILE A 254 1.16 14.96 11.15
CA ILE A 254 0.27 15.61 10.17
C ILE A 254 0.37 17.12 10.30
N GLU A 255 0.30 17.67 11.52
CA GLU A 255 0.39 19.11 11.80
C GLU A 255 1.72 19.68 11.28
N THR A 256 2.85 19.06 11.62
CA THR A 256 4.17 19.45 11.07
C THR A 256 4.19 19.41 9.55
N ASN A 257 3.57 18.40 8.94
CA ASN A 257 3.51 18.31 7.48
C ASN A 257 2.69 19.44 6.85
N LEU A 258 1.56 19.81 7.46
CA LEU A 258 0.73 20.92 7.00
C LEU A 258 1.45 22.27 7.13
N ASP A 259 2.26 22.45 8.17
CA ASP A 259 3.05 23.66 8.37
C ASP A 259 4.12 23.83 7.28
N VAL A 260 4.80 22.74 6.88
CA VAL A 260 5.89 22.82 5.89
C VAL A 260 5.41 22.61 4.44
N ARG A 261 4.21 22.06 4.22
CA ARG A 261 3.60 21.79 2.91
C ARG A 261 2.13 22.22 2.88
N PRO A 262 1.85 23.52 3.09
CA PRO A 262 0.48 24.05 3.22
C PRO A 262 -0.33 23.96 1.93
N GLU A 263 0.30 23.78 0.78
CA GLU A 263 -0.37 23.59 -0.51
C GLU A 263 -1.13 22.27 -0.63
N GLU A 264 -0.80 21.28 0.22
CA GLU A 264 -1.47 19.97 0.24
C GLU A 264 -1.67 19.36 -1.16
N ASP A 265 -0.64 19.41 -2.00
CA ASP A 265 -0.69 19.08 -3.43
C ASP A 265 -1.15 17.65 -3.75
N TRP A 266 -1.15 16.74 -2.78
CA TRP A 266 -1.78 15.41 -2.92
C TRP A 266 -3.29 15.49 -3.14
N LYS A 267 -3.95 16.60 -2.80
CA LYS A 267 -5.38 16.82 -3.06
C LYS A 267 -5.71 16.96 -4.55
N GLU A 268 -4.70 17.24 -5.37
CA GLU A 268 -4.84 17.27 -6.84
C GLU A 268 -4.83 15.85 -7.44
N LEU A 269 -4.36 14.85 -6.70
CA LEU A 269 -4.30 13.45 -7.13
C LEU A 269 -5.65 12.74 -6.91
N LYS A 270 -6.69 13.25 -7.58
CA LYS A 270 -8.06 12.72 -7.50
C LYS A 270 -8.12 11.27 -7.99
N GLY A 271 -9.00 10.48 -7.38
CA GLY A 271 -9.15 9.05 -7.65
C GLY A 271 -7.98 8.19 -7.15
N ARG A 272 -6.88 8.78 -6.66
CA ARG A 272 -5.69 8.07 -6.16
C ARG A 272 -5.36 8.41 -4.71
N ALA A 273 -5.06 9.68 -4.41
CA ALA A 273 -4.79 10.14 -3.05
C ALA A 273 -6.08 10.53 -2.33
N VAL A 274 -6.99 11.19 -3.04
CA VAL A 274 -8.29 11.65 -2.53
C VAL A 274 -9.41 11.21 -3.46
N VAL A 275 -10.64 11.08 -2.92
CA VAL A 275 -11.84 10.79 -3.72
C VAL A 275 -12.10 11.90 -4.74
N ASP A 276 -12.72 11.55 -5.86
CA ASP A 276 -13.30 12.53 -6.78
C ASP A 276 -14.44 13.25 -6.05
N GLY A 277 -14.40 14.57 -6.03
CA GLY A 277 -15.25 15.41 -5.19
C GLY A 277 -16.73 15.38 -5.52
#